data_cf7878c816a5ef24ca1a783d58205379
#
_entry.id   cf7878c816a5ef24ca1a783d58205379
#
_cell.length_a   1.000
_cell.length_b   1.000
_cell.length_c   1.000
_cell.angle_alpha   90.00
_cell.angle_beta   90.00
_cell.angle_gamma   90.00
#
_symmetry.space_group_name_H-M   'P 1'
#
loop_
_entity.id
_entity.type
_entity.pdbx_description
1 polymer ?
#
loop_
_entity_poly.entity_id
_entity_poly.type
_entity_poly.pdbx_seq_one_letter_code
_entity_poly.pdbx_strand_id
1 'polypeptide(L)'
;MNLEIIRATGENATEMGFIHSYSWKKAYKGIIPDTIIDEFTSEKRAEIFHNVIPKAEEEYYLFKVDGIPAGFASLNKSHEENAPKYIGEIYSIYFHPDFWGTPVTKKGLQFCIDRLRNLGYSYITIWVLKDNTRAIKFYKKNGFTCDDFEKEIYIGKKLLEIRYSKKIQ
;
A
#
# COMPACT_ATOMS: atom_id res chain seq x y z
N MET A 1 18.19 -8.13 -12.02
CA MET A 1 17.05 -7.38 -11.44
C MET A 1 17.51 -6.77 -10.12
N ASN A 2 17.90 -5.51 -10.15
CA ASN A 2 18.39 -4.74 -9.01
C ASN A 2 17.21 -3.94 -8.41
N LEU A 3 16.79 -4.28 -7.18
CA LEU A 3 15.75 -3.54 -6.45
C LEU A 3 16.42 -2.45 -5.62
N GLU A 4 16.08 -1.21 -5.90
CA GLU A 4 16.42 -0.03 -5.12
C GLU A 4 15.17 0.45 -4.38
N ILE A 5 15.32 0.79 -3.10
CA ILE A 5 14.25 1.33 -2.26
C ILE A 5 14.72 2.66 -1.70
N ILE A 6 14.01 3.72 -2.03
CA ILE A 6 14.35 5.07 -1.61
C ILE A 6 13.26 5.68 -0.76
N ARG A 7 13.64 6.51 0.20
CA ARG A 7 12.70 7.38 0.90
C ARG A 7 12.16 8.40 -0.09
N ALA A 8 10.86 8.35 -0.36
CA ALA A 8 10.25 9.24 -1.33
C ALA A 8 10.11 10.67 -0.80
N THR A 9 10.30 11.63 -1.68
CA THR A 9 10.07 13.05 -1.48
C THR A 9 9.00 13.54 -2.46
N GLY A 10 8.61 14.81 -2.38
CA GLY A 10 7.68 15.41 -3.35
C GLY A 10 8.14 15.33 -4.81
N GLU A 11 9.46 15.21 -5.05
CA GLU A 11 10.03 15.02 -6.39
C GLU A 11 9.66 13.68 -7.02
N ASN A 12 9.31 12.68 -6.21
CA ASN A 12 8.90 11.36 -6.67
C ASN A 12 7.38 11.24 -6.92
N ALA A 13 6.64 12.31 -6.74
CA ALA A 13 5.17 12.30 -6.82
C ALA A 13 4.65 11.80 -8.18
N THR A 14 5.30 12.17 -9.28
CA THR A 14 4.94 11.73 -10.63
C THR A 14 5.08 10.22 -10.79
N GLU A 15 6.23 9.65 -10.37
CA GLU A 15 6.47 8.21 -10.40
C GLU A 15 5.45 7.44 -9.56
N MET A 16 5.17 7.94 -8.36
CA MET A 16 4.19 7.33 -7.46
C MET A 16 2.76 7.44 -7.98
N GLY A 17 2.39 8.58 -8.56
CA GLY A 17 1.09 8.78 -9.19
C GLY A 17 0.86 7.80 -10.35
N PHE A 18 1.88 7.60 -11.18
CA PHE A 18 1.86 6.60 -12.25
C PHE A 18 1.61 5.18 -11.71
N ILE A 19 2.42 4.72 -10.76
CA ILE A 19 2.27 3.40 -10.15
C ILE A 19 0.87 3.25 -9.54
N HIS A 20 0.42 4.23 -8.77
CA HIS A 20 -0.85 4.17 -8.08
C HIS A 20 -2.03 4.07 -9.05
N SER A 21 -2.05 4.89 -10.09
CA SER A 21 -3.11 4.86 -11.09
C SER A 21 -3.17 3.52 -11.83
N TYR A 22 -2.05 3.04 -12.32
CA TYR A 22 -2.01 1.78 -13.09
C TYR A 22 -2.36 0.56 -12.23
N SER A 23 -1.78 0.46 -11.04
CA SER A 23 -2.05 -0.66 -10.15
C SER A 23 -3.50 -0.66 -9.65
N TRP A 24 -4.02 0.52 -9.30
CA TRP A 24 -5.38 0.68 -8.78
C TRP A 24 -6.44 0.31 -9.82
N LYS A 25 -6.30 0.81 -11.05
CA LYS A 25 -7.19 0.48 -12.18
C LYS A 25 -7.21 -1.01 -12.45
N LYS A 26 -6.05 -1.65 -12.47
CA LYS A 26 -5.94 -3.10 -12.72
C LYS A 26 -6.48 -3.94 -11.57
N ALA A 27 -6.20 -3.53 -10.32
CA ALA A 27 -6.62 -4.28 -9.14
C ALA A 27 -8.13 -4.23 -8.90
N TYR A 28 -8.76 -3.08 -9.20
CA TYR A 28 -10.14 -2.81 -8.80
C TYR A 28 -11.15 -2.83 -9.95
N LYS A 29 -10.72 -3.16 -11.16
CA LYS A 29 -11.63 -3.39 -12.29
C LYS A 29 -12.63 -4.50 -11.95
N GLY A 30 -13.92 -4.20 -12.08
CA GLY A 30 -15.00 -5.10 -11.67
C GLY A 30 -15.37 -5.08 -10.19
N ILE A 31 -14.61 -4.34 -9.36
CA ILE A 31 -14.89 -4.14 -7.92
C ILE A 31 -15.41 -2.74 -7.68
N ILE A 32 -14.74 -1.74 -8.24
CA ILE A 32 -15.09 -0.32 -8.15
C ILE A 32 -15.75 0.11 -9.46
N PRO A 33 -16.76 1.01 -9.42
CA PRO A 33 -17.40 1.50 -10.65
C PRO A 33 -16.40 2.09 -11.66
N ASP A 34 -16.58 1.79 -12.95
CA ASP A 34 -15.67 2.24 -14.01
C ASP A 34 -15.55 3.77 -14.08
N THR A 35 -16.63 4.51 -13.78
CA THR A 35 -16.60 5.98 -13.73
C THR A 35 -15.59 6.51 -12.70
N ILE A 36 -15.47 5.85 -11.57
CA ILE A 36 -14.48 6.19 -10.53
C ILE A 36 -13.07 5.80 -10.99
N ILE A 37 -12.95 4.60 -11.60
CA ILE A 37 -11.68 4.09 -12.13
C ILE A 37 -11.13 5.04 -13.20
N ASP A 38 -11.98 5.53 -14.11
CA ASP A 38 -11.57 6.42 -15.20
C ASP A 38 -11.07 7.78 -14.70
N GLU A 39 -11.61 8.27 -13.58
CA GLU A 39 -11.17 9.52 -12.95
C GLU A 39 -9.89 9.37 -12.14
N PHE A 40 -9.43 8.15 -11.86
CA PHE A 40 -8.25 7.87 -11.07
C PHE A 40 -6.97 7.97 -11.92
N THR A 41 -6.62 9.19 -12.33
CA THR A 41 -5.52 9.46 -13.26
C THR A 41 -4.16 9.59 -12.56
N SER A 42 -3.09 9.36 -13.30
CA SER A 42 -1.71 9.52 -12.81
C SER A 42 -1.44 10.94 -12.34
N GLU A 43 -1.95 11.93 -13.07
CA GLU A 43 -1.77 13.35 -12.78
C GLU A 43 -2.45 13.76 -11.47
N LYS A 44 -3.71 13.37 -11.28
CA LYS A 44 -4.44 13.64 -10.03
C LYS A 44 -3.76 12.97 -8.83
N ARG A 45 -3.26 11.76 -9.02
CA ARG A 45 -2.54 11.04 -7.95
C ARG A 45 -1.19 11.68 -7.64
N ALA A 46 -0.45 12.10 -8.67
CA ALA A 46 0.80 12.83 -8.50
C ALA A 46 0.63 14.14 -7.72
N GLU A 47 -0.42 14.90 -8.02
CA GLU A 47 -0.75 16.12 -7.28
C GLU A 47 -0.99 15.84 -5.79
N ILE A 48 -1.74 14.78 -5.47
CA ILE A 48 -1.97 14.38 -4.08
C ILE A 48 -0.65 14.02 -3.39
N PHE A 49 0.21 13.21 -4.01
CA PHE A 49 1.50 12.84 -3.42
C PHE A 49 2.41 14.04 -3.24
N HIS A 50 2.44 14.96 -4.20
CA HIS A 50 3.21 16.20 -4.08
C HIS A 50 2.81 17.01 -2.85
N ASN A 51 1.52 17.00 -2.50
CA ASN A 51 0.98 17.74 -1.36
C ASN A 51 1.11 17.01 -0.02
N VAL A 52 1.03 15.66 0.01
CA VAL A 52 1.00 14.91 1.27
C VAL A 52 2.37 14.47 1.76
N ILE A 53 3.29 14.11 0.84
CA ILE A 53 4.63 13.63 1.24
C ILE A 53 5.39 14.66 2.08
N PRO A 54 5.42 15.97 1.74
CA PRO A 54 6.12 16.97 2.53
C PRO A 54 5.57 17.17 3.95
N LYS A 55 4.34 16.78 4.23
CA LYS A 55 3.75 16.87 5.58
C LYS A 55 4.38 15.90 6.57
N ALA A 56 5.06 14.86 6.07
CA ALA A 56 5.78 13.86 6.86
C ALA A 56 4.95 13.15 7.96
N GLU A 57 3.63 13.11 7.80
CA GLU A 57 2.73 12.37 8.70
C GLU A 57 2.90 10.86 8.56
N GLU A 58 3.27 10.42 7.35
CA GLU A 58 3.57 9.05 6.98
C GLU A 58 4.96 8.96 6.36
N GLU A 59 5.55 7.79 6.43
CA GLU A 59 6.75 7.49 5.65
C GLU A 59 6.35 6.93 4.29
N TYR A 60 6.89 7.49 3.22
CA TYR A 60 6.69 7.04 1.84
C TYR A 60 7.98 6.47 1.27
N TYR A 61 7.86 5.34 0.59
CA TYR A 61 8.99 4.67 -0.06
C TYR A 61 8.66 4.34 -1.50
N LEU A 62 9.58 4.64 -2.40
CA LEU A 62 9.50 4.28 -3.81
C LEU A 62 10.41 3.09 -4.08
N PHE A 63 9.90 2.08 -4.76
CA PHE A 63 10.62 0.90 -5.19
C PHE A 63 10.94 1.02 -6.68
N LYS A 64 12.23 0.88 -7.03
CA LYS A 64 12.68 0.88 -8.42
C LYS A 64 13.38 -0.44 -8.74
N VAL A 65 13.16 -0.94 -9.94
CA VAL A 65 13.82 -2.12 -10.46
C VAL A 65 14.63 -1.70 -11.69
N ASP A 66 15.94 -1.83 -11.62
CA ASP A 66 16.86 -1.39 -12.69
C ASP A 66 16.57 0.07 -13.12
N GLY A 67 16.27 0.94 -12.16
CA GLY A 67 15.93 2.36 -12.36
C GLY A 67 14.47 2.65 -12.75
N ILE A 68 13.65 1.63 -13.01
CA ILE A 68 12.25 1.77 -13.43
C ILE A 68 11.34 1.78 -12.18
N PRO A 69 10.38 2.73 -12.06
CA PRO A 69 9.41 2.73 -10.99
C PRO A 69 8.58 1.45 -10.98
N ALA A 70 8.68 0.67 -9.90
CA ALA A 70 8.07 -0.65 -9.78
C ALA A 70 6.93 -0.70 -8.75
N GLY A 71 7.01 0.13 -7.72
CA GLY A 71 6.02 0.14 -6.65
C GLY A 71 6.28 1.25 -5.64
N PHE A 72 5.35 1.41 -4.70
CA PHE A 72 5.54 2.30 -3.55
C PHE A 72 4.80 1.77 -2.32
N ALA A 73 5.17 2.27 -1.17
CA ALA A 73 4.46 2.02 0.08
C ALA A 73 4.41 3.27 0.95
N SER A 74 3.39 3.34 1.80
CA SER A 74 3.34 4.28 2.93
C SER A 74 3.03 3.54 4.22
N LEU A 75 3.66 3.97 5.30
CA LEU A 75 3.59 3.29 6.59
C LEU A 75 3.90 4.24 7.76
N ASN A 76 3.36 3.95 8.92
CA ASN A 76 3.71 4.55 10.22
C ASN A 76 2.92 3.84 11.33
N LYS A 77 2.61 4.57 12.43
CA LYS A 77 1.70 4.12 13.49
C LYS A 77 0.31 3.83 12.92
N SER A 78 -0.46 2.98 13.60
CA SER A 78 -1.86 2.75 13.21
C SER A 78 -2.68 4.04 13.20
N HIS A 79 -3.51 4.21 12.18
CA HIS A 79 -4.49 5.30 12.06
C HIS A 79 -5.76 5.04 12.89
N GLU A 80 -5.93 3.84 13.41
CA GLU A 80 -7.14 3.50 14.15
C GLU A 80 -7.18 4.24 15.48
N GLU A 81 -8.36 4.78 15.79
CA GLU A 81 -8.60 5.45 17.06
C GLU A 81 -8.33 4.49 18.22
N ASN A 82 -7.57 4.97 19.21
CA ASN A 82 -7.18 4.18 20.39
C ASN A 82 -6.35 2.92 20.08
N ALA A 83 -5.73 2.81 18.92
CA ALA A 83 -4.83 1.70 18.64
C ALA A 83 -3.68 1.66 19.65
N PRO A 84 -3.31 0.46 20.13
CA PRO A 84 -2.12 0.30 20.98
C PRO A 84 -0.87 0.85 20.28
N LYS A 85 0.01 1.51 21.05
CA LYS A 85 1.22 2.16 20.53
C LYS A 85 2.21 1.20 19.87
N TYR A 86 2.09 -0.10 20.14
CA TYR A 86 2.95 -1.13 19.55
C TYR A 86 2.47 -1.60 18.17
N ILE A 87 1.35 -1.07 17.64
CA ILE A 87 0.81 -1.42 16.34
C ILE A 87 1.24 -0.38 15.30
N GLY A 88 2.00 -0.84 14.31
CA GLY A 88 2.25 -0.11 13.07
C GLY A 88 1.27 -0.50 11.97
N GLU A 89 1.17 0.32 10.95
CA GLU A 89 0.27 0.09 9.82
C GLU A 89 0.99 0.35 8.50
N ILE A 90 0.76 -0.53 7.55
CA ILE A 90 1.06 -0.28 6.14
C ILE A 90 -0.23 0.29 5.54
N TYR A 91 -0.25 1.59 5.27
CA TYR A 91 -1.44 2.27 4.75
C TYR A 91 -1.67 1.98 3.27
N SER A 92 -0.56 1.90 2.53
CA SER A 92 -0.60 1.56 1.12
C SER A 92 0.64 0.75 0.75
N ILE A 93 0.46 -0.21 -0.12
CA ILE A 93 1.52 -0.92 -0.82
C ILE A 93 1.01 -1.31 -2.20
N TYR A 94 1.56 -0.69 -3.22
CA TYR A 94 1.17 -0.90 -4.61
C TYR A 94 2.39 -1.18 -5.45
N PHE A 95 2.23 -2.13 -6.37
CA PHE A 95 3.23 -2.44 -7.40
C PHE A 95 2.59 -2.32 -8.76
N HIS A 96 3.36 -1.79 -9.73
CA HIS A 96 2.93 -1.81 -11.11
C HIS A 96 2.59 -3.25 -11.53
N PRO A 97 1.52 -3.48 -12.30
CA PRO A 97 1.07 -4.83 -12.66
C PRO A 97 2.13 -5.74 -13.26
N ASP A 98 3.10 -5.19 -13.98
CA ASP A 98 4.21 -5.95 -14.58
C ASP A 98 5.11 -6.64 -13.55
N PHE A 99 5.09 -6.19 -12.30
CA PHE A 99 5.87 -6.78 -11.21
C PHE A 99 5.05 -7.73 -10.33
N TRP A 100 3.75 -7.90 -10.60
CA TRP A 100 2.92 -8.80 -9.80
C TRP A 100 3.40 -10.25 -9.94
N GLY A 101 3.45 -10.97 -8.84
CA GLY A 101 3.90 -12.37 -8.80
C GLY A 101 5.42 -12.54 -8.89
N THR A 102 6.18 -11.45 -9.02
CA THR A 102 7.64 -11.49 -9.02
C THR A 102 8.22 -11.39 -7.60
N PRO A 103 9.50 -11.75 -7.37
CA PRO A 103 10.16 -11.57 -6.07
C PRO A 103 10.20 -10.13 -5.56
N VAL A 104 10.05 -9.13 -6.44
CA VAL A 104 10.05 -7.70 -6.10
C VAL A 104 8.96 -7.37 -5.08
N THR A 105 7.74 -7.88 -5.29
CA THR A 105 6.62 -7.60 -4.39
C THR A 105 6.85 -8.13 -2.98
N LYS A 106 7.42 -9.33 -2.87
CA LYS A 106 7.78 -9.92 -1.57
C LYS A 106 8.89 -9.14 -0.88
N LYS A 107 9.92 -8.72 -1.62
CA LYS A 107 11.03 -7.91 -1.08
C LYS A 107 10.56 -6.55 -0.60
N GLY A 108 9.67 -5.89 -1.35
CA GLY A 108 9.08 -4.62 -0.93
C GLY A 108 8.21 -4.74 0.32
N LEU A 109 7.39 -5.78 0.43
CA LEU A 109 6.62 -6.04 1.64
C LEU A 109 7.55 -6.33 2.83
N GLN A 110 8.59 -7.14 2.62
CA GLN A 110 9.56 -7.46 3.67
C GLN A 110 10.27 -6.19 4.17
N PHE A 111 10.65 -5.28 3.26
CA PHE A 111 11.21 -3.99 3.63
C PHE A 111 10.25 -3.21 4.56
N CYS A 112 8.96 -3.14 4.23
CA CYS A 112 7.97 -2.46 5.07
C CYS A 112 7.88 -3.08 6.47
N ILE A 113 7.91 -4.41 6.55
CA ILE A 113 7.90 -5.15 7.81
C ILE A 113 9.15 -4.80 8.64
N ASP A 114 10.32 -4.84 8.03
CA ASP A 114 11.60 -4.56 8.70
C ASP A 114 11.66 -3.09 9.14
N ARG A 115 11.16 -2.17 8.33
CA ARG A 115 11.09 -0.75 8.69
C ARG A 115 10.20 -0.50 9.90
N LEU A 116 9.00 -1.07 9.93
CA LEU A 116 8.09 -0.96 11.07
C LEU A 116 8.69 -1.60 12.33
N ARG A 117 9.38 -2.74 12.20
CA ARG A 117 10.11 -3.35 13.31
C ARG A 117 11.19 -2.40 13.85
N ASN A 118 11.96 -1.78 12.98
CA ASN A 118 13.01 -0.82 13.35
C ASN A 118 12.46 0.46 14.00
N LEU A 119 11.22 0.81 13.70
CA LEU A 119 10.49 1.90 14.36
C LEU A 119 9.93 1.49 15.74
N GLY A 120 10.09 0.23 16.14
CA GLY A 120 9.69 -0.27 17.46
C GLY A 120 8.31 -0.91 17.52
N TYR A 121 7.64 -1.10 16.39
CA TYR A 121 6.36 -1.80 16.36
C TYR A 121 6.55 -3.31 16.48
N SER A 122 5.65 -3.98 17.18
CA SER A 122 5.65 -5.44 17.37
C SER A 122 4.52 -6.15 16.60
N TYR A 123 3.53 -5.39 16.15
CA TYR A 123 2.44 -5.83 15.28
C TYR A 123 2.28 -4.89 14.09
N ILE A 124 1.87 -5.45 12.98
CA ILE A 124 1.53 -4.70 11.76
C ILE A 124 0.09 -5.00 11.40
N THR A 125 -0.66 -3.97 11.00
CA THR A 125 -1.96 -4.10 10.38
C THR A 125 -1.94 -3.58 8.95
N ILE A 126 -2.81 -4.14 8.12
CA ILE A 126 -3.08 -3.67 6.76
C ILE A 126 -4.56 -3.90 6.43
N TRP A 127 -5.22 -2.88 5.90
CA TRP A 127 -6.59 -2.95 5.43
C TRP A 127 -6.64 -3.28 3.94
N VAL A 128 -7.56 -4.15 3.56
CA VAL A 128 -7.71 -4.59 2.16
C VAL A 128 -9.19 -4.75 1.83
N LEU A 129 -9.59 -4.37 0.61
CA LEU A 129 -10.95 -4.64 0.14
C LEU A 129 -11.21 -6.14 0.14
N LYS A 130 -12.34 -6.55 0.72
CA LYS A 130 -12.75 -7.96 0.84
C LYS A 130 -12.78 -8.67 -0.50
N ASP A 131 -13.12 -7.96 -1.56
CA ASP A 131 -13.19 -8.48 -2.93
C ASP A 131 -11.82 -8.52 -3.64
N ASN A 132 -10.77 -7.92 -3.07
CA ASN A 132 -9.42 -7.96 -3.62
C ASN A 132 -8.72 -9.27 -3.25
N THR A 133 -9.18 -10.36 -3.85
CA THR A 133 -8.71 -11.72 -3.55
C THR A 133 -7.22 -11.91 -3.85
N ARG A 134 -6.67 -11.19 -4.85
CA ARG A 134 -5.25 -11.23 -5.20
C ARG A 134 -4.39 -10.71 -4.04
N ALA A 135 -4.72 -9.54 -3.51
CA ALA A 135 -3.99 -8.95 -2.39
C ALA A 135 -4.12 -9.81 -1.12
N ILE A 136 -5.30 -10.32 -0.84
CA ILE A 136 -5.55 -11.22 0.30
C ILE A 136 -4.66 -12.47 0.22
N LYS A 137 -4.59 -13.12 -0.95
CA LYS A 137 -3.70 -14.27 -1.15
C LYS A 137 -2.23 -13.91 -0.93
N PHE A 138 -1.81 -12.74 -1.39
CA PHE A 138 -0.45 -12.25 -1.20
C PHE A 138 -0.13 -12.03 0.28
N TYR A 139 -1.01 -11.36 1.04
CA TYR A 139 -0.78 -11.15 2.48
C TYR A 139 -0.77 -12.46 3.26
N LYS A 140 -1.72 -13.37 3.01
CA LYS A 140 -1.75 -14.69 3.64
C LYS A 140 -0.45 -15.48 3.39
N LYS A 141 0.03 -15.49 2.14
CA LYS A 141 1.29 -16.16 1.76
C LYS A 141 2.51 -15.57 2.48
N ASN A 142 2.44 -14.32 2.91
CA ASN A 142 3.50 -13.64 3.64
C ASN A 142 3.27 -13.59 5.16
N GLY A 143 2.39 -14.44 5.68
CA GLY A 143 2.22 -14.67 7.12
C GLY A 143 1.28 -13.69 7.82
N PHE A 144 0.47 -12.93 7.07
CA PHE A 144 -0.62 -12.15 7.64
C PHE A 144 -1.87 -13.01 7.83
N THR A 145 -2.61 -12.75 8.89
CA THR A 145 -3.89 -13.41 9.19
C THR A 145 -5.00 -12.39 9.33
N CYS A 146 -6.21 -12.75 8.92
CA CYS A 146 -7.40 -11.94 9.17
C CYS A 146 -7.67 -11.91 10.66
N ASP A 147 -7.88 -10.73 11.23
CA ASP A 147 -8.18 -10.57 12.65
C ASP A 147 -9.64 -10.21 12.94
N ASP A 148 -10.53 -10.47 11.95
CA ASP A 148 -12.00 -10.32 12.03
C ASP A 148 -12.50 -8.88 12.20
N PHE A 149 -11.65 -7.87 12.04
CA PHE A 149 -12.08 -6.48 11.96
C PHE A 149 -12.51 -6.14 10.53
N GLU A 150 -13.71 -5.57 10.42
CA GLU A 150 -14.28 -5.10 9.15
C GLU A 150 -14.73 -3.65 9.29
N LYS A 151 -14.70 -2.91 8.18
CA LYS A 151 -15.31 -1.59 8.08
C LYS A 151 -15.95 -1.38 6.71
N GLU A 152 -17.06 -0.66 6.71
CA GLU A 152 -17.66 -0.18 5.47
C GLU A 152 -16.94 1.07 4.98
N ILE A 153 -16.71 1.13 3.68
CA ILE A 153 -16.22 2.31 2.98
C ILE A 153 -17.08 2.57 1.75
N TYR A 154 -17.06 3.79 1.24
CA TYR A 154 -17.78 4.16 0.03
C TYR A 154 -16.82 4.67 -1.03
N ILE A 155 -16.72 3.92 -2.14
CA ILE A 155 -15.97 4.31 -3.34
C ILE A 155 -16.90 4.09 -4.54
N GLY A 156 -17.78 5.07 -4.80
CA GLY A 156 -18.82 4.95 -5.82
C GLY A 156 -19.93 3.95 -5.49
N LYS A 157 -19.70 3.04 -4.58
CA LYS A 157 -20.65 2.12 -3.97
C LYS A 157 -20.15 1.66 -2.60
N LYS A 158 -21.01 1.03 -1.82
CA LYS A 158 -20.64 0.39 -0.55
C LYS A 158 -19.68 -0.76 -0.79
N LEU A 159 -18.57 -0.77 -0.07
CA LEU A 159 -17.55 -1.82 -0.08
C LEU A 159 -17.17 -2.17 1.36
N LEU A 160 -16.66 -3.38 1.55
CA LEU A 160 -16.10 -3.82 2.82
C LEU A 160 -14.58 -3.88 2.72
N GLU A 161 -13.91 -3.31 3.71
CA GLU A 161 -12.51 -3.60 4.00
C GLU A 161 -12.40 -4.54 5.18
N ILE A 162 -11.45 -5.44 5.10
CA ILE A 162 -11.08 -6.36 6.17
C ILE A 162 -9.64 -6.12 6.59
N ARG A 163 -9.35 -6.33 7.86
CA ARG A 163 -8.02 -6.12 8.41
C ARG A 163 -7.23 -7.41 8.49
N TYR A 164 -6.00 -7.37 8.03
CA TYR A 164 -4.99 -8.40 8.22
C TYR A 164 -3.91 -7.91 9.16
N SER A 165 -3.39 -8.80 9.98
CA SER A 165 -2.35 -8.47 10.94
C SER A 165 -1.25 -9.51 10.96
N LYS A 166 -0.07 -9.08 11.45
CA LYS A 166 1.09 -9.92 11.61
C LYS A 166 1.89 -9.50 12.84
N LYS A 167 2.24 -10.46 13.69
CA LYS A 167 3.24 -10.26 14.74
C LYS A 167 4.63 -10.24 14.11
N ILE A 168 5.46 -9.27 14.48
CA ILE A 168 6.79 -9.06 13.88
C ILE A 168 7.93 -9.04 14.90
N GLN A 169 7.60 -9.15 16.19
CA GLN A 169 8.56 -9.33 17.29
C GLN A 169 8.07 -10.41 18.24
#